data_b419efee843ac1d7a9f3ca943467cc53
#
_entry.id   b419efee843ac1d7a9f3ca943467cc53
#
_cell.length_a   1.000
_cell.length_b   1.000
_cell.length_c   1.000
_cell.angle_alpha   90.00
_cell.angle_beta   90.00
_cell.angle_gamma   90.00
#
_symmetry.space_group_name_H-M   'P 1'
#
loop_
_entity.id
_entity.type
_entity.pdbx_description
1 polymer ?
#
loop_
_entity_poly.entity_id
_entity_poly.type
_entity_poly.pdbx_seq_one_letter_code
_entity_poly.pdbx_strand_id
1 'polypeptide(L)'
;MSLAFISHADVGRHDTGWHHPEHVGRIRAITSALKYHPELFMSLELLEGRAATPAELALAHDPAYVTRVRTLAAQGGGRLDADTVVSAGSWDAGTAGAGSVLEGMARVLDGRSRRAFAAVRPPGHHALRDQGMGFCLFGNVAIAAQAARRAGVDRVLIIDWDVHHGNGTQALVEHDAAIRFVSMHQWPWYPGSGAAEDRGPQGSVWNVPMAAGLAAARYREALLGAVDAATEGWRPELVLISAGFDCLARDPLGGFTLEIDDIAALTREVVTRAERWCG
;
A
#
# COMPACT_ATOMS: atom_id res chain seq x y z
N MET A 1 9.17 -7.64 20.87
CA MET A 1 8.99 -6.24 20.40
C MET A 1 7.56 -6.08 19.94
N SER A 2 6.92 -4.95 20.29
CA SER A 2 5.55 -4.62 19.89
C SER A 2 5.45 -4.32 18.39
N LEU A 3 4.28 -4.48 17.82
CA LEU A 3 3.94 -3.98 16.48
C LEU A 3 3.62 -2.48 16.60
N ALA A 4 4.33 -1.63 15.84
CA ALA A 4 3.97 -0.22 15.73
C ALA A 4 2.69 -0.09 14.88
N PHE A 5 1.62 0.43 15.48
CA PHE A 5 0.38 0.77 14.78
C PHE A 5 0.32 2.29 14.63
N ILE A 6 0.37 2.75 13.39
CA ILE A 6 0.52 4.17 13.07
C ILE A 6 -0.72 4.64 12.32
N SER A 7 -1.29 5.74 12.77
CA SER A 7 -2.34 6.46 12.07
C SER A 7 -2.24 7.95 12.38
N HIS A 8 -2.97 8.78 11.66
CA HIS A 8 -3.01 10.23 11.88
C HIS A 8 -4.46 10.71 11.84
N ALA A 9 -4.79 11.69 12.66
CA ALA A 9 -6.15 12.21 12.73
C ALA A 9 -6.66 12.73 11.36
N ASP A 10 -5.78 13.33 10.58
CA ASP A 10 -6.14 13.92 9.29
C ASP A 10 -6.52 12.91 8.21
N VAL A 11 -6.18 11.61 8.34
CA VAL A 11 -6.63 10.59 7.37
C VAL A 11 -8.16 10.49 7.31
N GLY A 12 -8.85 10.93 8.37
CA GLY A 12 -10.29 11.05 8.40
C GLY A 12 -10.87 12.27 7.67
N ARG A 13 -10.05 13.20 7.20
CA ARG A 13 -10.50 14.43 6.51
C ARG A 13 -10.75 14.27 5.01
N HIS A 14 -10.29 13.17 4.43
CA HIS A 14 -10.58 12.84 3.03
C HIS A 14 -12.03 12.40 2.90
N ASP A 15 -12.89 13.28 2.42
CA ASP A 15 -14.33 13.03 2.28
C ASP A 15 -14.66 12.70 0.82
N THR A 16 -15.00 11.45 0.58
CA THR A 16 -15.43 10.91 -0.72
C THR A 16 -16.95 10.74 -0.80
N GLY A 17 -17.66 11.03 0.30
CA GLY A 17 -19.08 10.73 0.46
C GLY A 17 -19.33 9.29 0.96
N TRP A 18 -20.47 9.10 1.67
CA TRP A 18 -20.80 7.81 2.32
C TRP A 18 -21.11 6.66 1.36
N HIS A 19 -21.50 6.95 0.14
CA HIS A 19 -21.77 5.91 -0.87
C HIS A 19 -20.53 5.46 -1.64
N HIS A 20 -19.39 6.11 -1.39
CA HIS A 20 -18.13 5.74 -2.02
C HIS A 20 -17.51 4.53 -1.29
N PRO A 21 -16.98 3.51 -2.01
CA PRO A 21 -16.34 2.36 -1.37
C PRO A 21 -15.22 2.77 -0.41
N GLU A 22 -14.43 3.78 -0.79
CA GLU A 22 -13.35 4.35 0.02
C GLU A 22 -13.88 5.55 0.86
N HIS A 23 -14.84 5.33 1.77
CA HIS A 23 -15.41 6.38 2.62
C HIS A 23 -14.71 6.49 3.99
N VAL A 24 -14.90 7.64 4.67
CA VAL A 24 -14.24 7.97 5.95
C VAL A 24 -14.51 6.97 7.09
N GLY A 25 -15.60 6.22 7.03
CA GLY A 25 -15.95 5.19 8.03
C GLY A 25 -14.96 4.04 8.13
N ARG A 26 -14.14 3.77 7.10
CA ARG A 26 -13.17 2.66 7.08
C ARG A 26 -12.16 2.74 8.23
N ILE A 27 -11.53 3.87 8.46
CA ILE A 27 -10.58 4.06 9.58
C ILE A 27 -11.29 3.95 10.93
N ARG A 28 -12.51 4.49 11.04
CA ARG A 28 -13.29 4.36 12.27
C ARG A 28 -13.62 2.90 12.58
N ALA A 29 -13.93 2.10 11.56
CA ALA A 29 -14.19 0.67 11.71
C ALA A 29 -12.95 -0.06 12.25
N ILE A 30 -11.76 0.20 11.68
CA ILE A 30 -10.49 -0.39 12.12
C ILE A 30 -10.21 -0.03 13.59
N THR A 31 -10.26 1.25 13.93
CA THR A 31 -9.95 1.71 15.30
C THR A 31 -10.98 1.23 16.32
N SER A 32 -12.26 1.10 15.92
CA SER A 32 -13.28 0.52 16.78
C SER A 32 -13.06 -0.98 16.98
N ALA A 33 -12.78 -1.73 15.92
CA ALA A 33 -12.49 -3.17 16.01
C ALA A 33 -11.32 -3.45 16.95
N LEU A 34 -10.23 -2.69 16.87
CA LEU A 34 -9.10 -2.83 17.78
C LEU A 34 -9.50 -2.66 19.25
N LYS A 35 -10.39 -1.72 19.58
CA LYS A 35 -10.87 -1.49 20.96
C LYS A 35 -11.72 -2.67 21.48
N TYR A 36 -12.37 -3.43 20.60
CA TYR A 36 -13.10 -4.65 21.01
C TYR A 36 -12.18 -5.85 21.26
N HIS A 37 -10.88 -5.73 20.97
CA HIS A 37 -9.87 -6.75 21.24
C HIS A 37 -8.78 -6.20 22.17
N PRO A 38 -9.06 -6.06 23.48
CA PRO A 38 -8.19 -5.35 24.41
C PRO A 38 -6.78 -5.95 24.51
N GLU A 39 -6.64 -7.26 24.45
CA GLU A 39 -5.32 -7.91 24.47
C GLU A 39 -4.48 -7.52 23.25
N LEU A 40 -5.08 -7.52 22.04
CA LEU A 40 -4.43 -7.05 20.83
C LEU A 40 -4.09 -5.56 20.96
N PHE A 41 -5.06 -4.73 21.36
CA PHE A 41 -4.88 -3.30 21.53
C PHE A 41 -3.71 -2.96 22.46
N MET A 42 -3.63 -3.65 23.62
CA MET A 42 -2.55 -3.47 24.60
C MET A 42 -1.19 -3.99 24.12
N SER A 43 -1.15 -4.86 23.12
CA SER A 43 0.09 -5.38 22.52
C SER A 43 0.67 -4.45 21.46
N LEU A 44 -0.09 -3.45 21.01
CA LEU A 44 0.33 -2.50 19.98
C LEU A 44 1.06 -1.30 20.60
N GLU A 45 2.07 -0.82 19.92
CA GLU A 45 2.64 0.50 20.14
C GLU A 45 1.85 1.50 19.28
N LEU A 46 0.91 2.21 19.91
CA LEU A 46 0.07 3.17 19.20
C LEU A 46 0.84 4.48 18.99
N LEU A 47 0.95 4.89 17.75
CA LEU A 47 1.73 6.05 17.34
C LEU A 47 0.90 6.99 16.46
N GLU A 48 1.08 8.27 16.67
CA GLU A 48 0.60 9.26 15.74
C GLU A 48 1.61 9.40 14.59
N GLY A 49 1.11 9.31 13.35
CA GLY A 49 1.90 9.58 12.16
C GLY A 49 2.22 11.07 12.01
N ARG A 50 2.89 11.42 10.94
CA ARG A 50 3.17 12.81 10.56
C ARG A 50 2.70 13.08 9.13
N ALA A 51 2.60 14.34 8.76
CA ALA A 51 2.45 14.69 7.36
C ALA A 51 3.78 14.51 6.58
N ALA A 52 3.70 13.96 5.37
CA ALA A 52 4.82 13.99 4.43
C ALA A 52 5.02 15.40 3.89
N THR A 53 6.26 15.78 3.72
CA THR A 53 6.63 17.04 3.08
C THR A 53 6.44 16.95 1.56
N PRO A 54 6.26 18.09 0.85
CA PRO A 54 6.26 18.09 -0.62
C PRO A 54 7.51 17.47 -1.25
N ALA A 55 8.66 17.60 -0.60
CA ALA A 55 9.93 17.00 -1.06
C ALA A 55 9.90 15.47 -0.94
N GLU A 56 9.29 14.91 0.11
CA GLU A 56 9.10 13.47 0.26
C GLU A 56 8.10 12.93 -0.77
N LEU A 57 7.00 13.63 -1.02
CA LEU A 57 6.06 13.25 -2.08
C LEU A 57 6.73 13.24 -3.46
N ALA A 58 7.62 14.21 -3.70
CA ALA A 58 8.37 14.35 -4.95
C ALA A 58 9.43 13.22 -5.16
N LEU A 59 9.63 12.32 -4.19
CA LEU A 59 10.45 11.12 -4.39
C LEU A 59 9.84 10.19 -5.47
N ALA A 60 8.52 10.17 -5.56
CA ALA A 60 7.79 9.32 -6.49
C ALA A 60 6.92 10.12 -7.48
N HIS A 61 6.50 11.32 -7.13
CA HIS A 61 5.57 12.13 -7.93
C HIS A 61 6.23 13.36 -8.55
N ASP A 62 5.67 13.80 -9.67
CA ASP A 62 6.04 15.09 -10.26
C ASP A 62 5.65 16.23 -9.30
N PRO A 63 6.55 17.18 -9.03
CA PRO A 63 6.24 18.36 -8.20
C PRO A 63 5.03 19.18 -8.70
N ALA A 64 4.80 19.22 -10.01
CA ALA A 64 3.63 19.88 -10.58
C ALA A 64 2.33 19.13 -10.21
N TYR A 65 2.34 17.82 -10.21
CA TYR A 65 1.21 17.00 -9.75
C TYR A 65 0.95 17.21 -8.25
N VAL A 66 1.98 17.17 -7.41
CA VAL A 66 1.87 17.44 -5.97
C VAL A 66 1.22 18.81 -5.72
N THR A 67 1.68 19.84 -6.47
CA THR A 67 1.10 21.18 -6.42
C THR A 67 -0.35 21.19 -6.88
N ARG A 68 -0.69 20.47 -7.94
CA ARG A 68 -2.06 20.35 -8.47
C ARG A 68 -3.02 19.77 -7.43
N VAL A 69 -2.66 18.67 -6.76
CA VAL A 69 -3.49 18.05 -5.71
C VAL A 69 -3.71 19.05 -4.57
N ARG A 70 -2.67 19.74 -4.11
CA ARG A 70 -2.75 20.75 -3.06
C ARG A 70 -3.69 21.90 -3.45
N THR A 71 -3.54 22.42 -4.66
CA THR A 71 -4.35 23.52 -5.16
C THR A 71 -5.82 23.11 -5.30
N LEU A 72 -6.08 21.93 -5.83
CA LEU A 72 -7.43 21.41 -5.99
C LEU A 72 -8.13 21.25 -4.62
N ALA A 73 -7.44 20.72 -3.62
CA ALA A 73 -7.97 20.63 -2.25
C ALA A 73 -8.23 22.03 -1.65
N ALA A 74 -7.31 22.99 -1.83
CA ALA A 74 -7.47 24.37 -1.34
C ALA A 74 -8.64 25.12 -2.00
N GLN A 75 -9.02 24.75 -3.23
CA GLN A 75 -10.18 25.27 -3.95
C GLN A 75 -11.51 24.61 -3.54
N GLY A 76 -11.49 23.71 -2.54
CA GLY A 76 -12.68 23.00 -2.05
C GLY A 76 -12.84 21.59 -2.59
N GLY A 77 -11.98 21.18 -3.51
CA GLY A 77 -11.97 19.81 -4.05
C GLY A 77 -12.32 19.72 -5.53
N GLY A 78 -12.46 18.50 -6.01
CA GLY A 78 -12.75 18.16 -7.41
C GLY A 78 -12.47 16.68 -7.69
N ARG A 79 -12.10 16.37 -8.93
CA ARG A 79 -11.75 15.01 -9.35
C ARG A 79 -10.41 15.00 -10.08
N LEU A 80 -9.63 13.95 -9.90
CA LEU A 80 -8.40 13.70 -10.65
C LEU A 80 -8.68 12.83 -11.88
N ASP A 81 -9.64 11.91 -11.74
CA ASP A 81 -10.22 11.12 -12.83
C ASP A 81 -11.69 10.78 -12.54
N ALA A 82 -12.25 9.75 -13.21
CA ALA A 82 -13.67 9.42 -13.11
C ALA A 82 -14.11 8.97 -11.71
N ASP A 83 -13.22 8.34 -10.92
CA ASP A 83 -13.52 7.75 -9.62
C ASP A 83 -12.68 8.29 -8.46
N THR A 84 -11.68 9.13 -8.74
CA THR A 84 -10.75 9.64 -7.72
C THR A 84 -11.12 11.06 -7.30
N VAL A 85 -11.77 11.15 -6.15
CA VAL A 85 -12.25 12.39 -5.56
C VAL A 85 -11.14 13.10 -4.78
N VAL A 86 -11.09 14.42 -4.89
CA VAL A 86 -10.36 15.31 -3.97
C VAL A 86 -11.39 16.16 -3.22
N SER A 87 -11.37 16.17 -1.91
CA SER A 87 -12.12 17.08 -1.05
C SER A 87 -11.20 18.13 -0.43
N ALA A 88 -11.75 19.12 0.25
CA ALA A 88 -10.96 20.16 0.92
C ALA A 88 -9.93 19.60 1.92
N GLY A 89 -10.24 18.45 2.57
CA GLY A 89 -9.33 17.78 3.51
C GLY A 89 -8.40 16.75 2.88
N SER A 90 -8.45 16.52 1.57
CA SER A 90 -7.71 15.44 0.92
C SER A 90 -6.20 15.65 0.88
N TRP A 91 -5.75 16.91 0.80
CA TRP A 91 -4.33 17.23 0.91
C TRP A 91 -3.76 16.81 2.26
N ASP A 92 -4.42 17.20 3.35
CA ASP A 92 -3.98 16.87 4.70
C ASP A 92 -4.01 15.35 4.92
N ALA A 93 -5.08 14.70 4.49
CA ALA A 93 -5.20 13.24 4.59
C ALA A 93 -4.15 12.49 3.76
N GLY A 94 -3.93 12.89 2.52
CA GLY A 94 -2.94 12.27 1.63
C GLY A 94 -1.51 12.42 2.14
N THR A 95 -1.15 13.62 2.62
CA THR A 95 0.17 13.87 3.22
C THR A 95 0.34 13.11 4.53
N ALA A 96 -0.69 13.06 5.38
CA ALA A 96 -0.69 12.27 6.62
C ALA A 96 -0.58 10.78 6.34
N GLY A 97 -1.25 10.28 5.30
CA GLY A 97 -1.16 8.88 4.87
C GLY A 97 0.26 8.50 4.46
N ALA A 98 0.84 9.24 3.51
CA ALA A 98 2.21 9.01 3.05
C ALA A 98 3.24 9.17 4.19
N GLY A 99 3.08 10.20 5.03
CA GLY A 99 3.97 10.46 6.15
C GLY A 99 3.90 9.40 7.25
N SER A 100 2.72 8.81 7.49
CA SER A 100 2.57 7.68 8.43
C SER A 100 3.30 6.42 7.94
N VAL A 101 3.27 6.15 6.64
CA VAL A 101 4.02 5.03 6.05
C VAL A 101 5.53 5.28 6.14
N LEU A 102 5.98 6.52 5.87
CA LEU A 102 7.38 6.93 6.03
C LEU A 102 7.85 6.79 7.49
N GLU A 103 7.03 7.16 8.48
CA GLU A 103 7.35 6.97 9.90
C GLU A 103 7.47 5.49 10.25
N GLY A 104 6.54 4.66 9.76
CA GLY A 104 6.60 3.21 9.96
C GLY A 104 7.87 2.60 9.39
N MET A 105 8.22 2.96 8.17
CA MET A 105 9.47 2.54 7.52
C MET A 105 10.69 2.98 8.33
N ALA A 106 10.77 4.25 8.71
CA ALA A 106 11.92 4.77 9.47
C ALA A 106 12.10 4.04 10.81
N ARG A 107 11.02 3.77 11.53
CA ARG A 107 11.07 3.03 12.81
C ARG A 107 11.58 1.59 12.63
N VAL A 108 11.24 0.95 11.53
CA VAL A 108 11.75 -0.39 11.22
C VAL A 108 13.24 -0.32 10.89
N LEU A 109 13.67 0.62 10.06
CA LEU A 109 15.07 0.79 9.70
C LEU A 109 15.96 1.19 10.89
N ASP A 110 15.44 2.00 11.81
CA ASP A 110 16.13 2.41 13.04
C ASP A 110 16.14 1.32 14.13
N GLY A 111 15.48 0.19 13.90
CA GLY A 111 15.36 -0.90 14.87
C GLY A 111 14.47 -0.59 16.07
N ARG A 112 13.74 0.54 16.08
CA ARG A 112 12.77 0.90 17.13
C ARG A 112 11.56 -0.03 17.15
N SER A 113 11.18 -0.56 15.99
CA SER A 113 10.12 -1.54 15.84
C SER A 113 10.53 -2.57 14.79
N ARG A 114 10.23 -3.85 15.01
CA ARG A 114 10.50 -4.88 13.99
C ARG A 114 9.52 -4.83 12.82
N ARG A 115 8.32 -4.34 13.10
CA ARG A 115 7.20 -4.30 12.14
C ARG A 115 6.37 -3.06 12.43
N ALA A 116 5.79 -2.51 11.37
CA ALA A 116 4.87 -1.39 11.47
C ALA A 116 3.62 -1.66 10.62
N PHE A 117 2.47 -1.20 11.08
CA PHE A 117 1.22 -1.19 10.35
C PHE A 117 0.70 0.25 10.28
N ALA A 118 0.65 0.83 9.11
CA ALA A 118 0.11 2.16 8.89
C ALA A 118 -1.36 2.04 8.45
N ALA A 119 -2.29 2.40 9.34
CA ALA A 119 -3.72 2.48 9.04
C ALA A 119 -4.03 3.84 8.43
N VAL A 120 -3.99 3.92 7.12
CA VAL A 120 -4.04 5.17 6.38
C VAL A 120 -5.10 5.17 5.28
N ARG A 121 -5.52 6.36 4.89
CA ARG A 121 -6.29 6.69 3.70
C ARG A 121 -5.96 8.12 3.26
N PRO A 122 -6.13 8.45 1.96
CA PRO A 122 -6.52 7.57 0.84
C PRO A 122 -5.49 6.46 0.56
N PRO A 123 -5.87 5.42 -0.22
CA PRO A 123 -4.95 4.40 -0.69
C PRO A 123 -3.91 4.98 -1.65
N GLY A 124 -2.96 4.15 -2.15
CA GLY A 124 -1.85 4.71 -2.89
C GLY A 124 -1.37 3.91 -4.11
N HIS A 125 -1.71 2.63 -4.24
CA HIS A 125 -1.05 1.74 -5.19
C HIS A 125 -1.40 1.99 -6.67
N HIS A 126 -2.45 2.77 -6.96
CA HIS A 126 -2.82 3.17 -8.32
C HIS A 126 -2.28 4.54 -8.72
N ALA A 127 -1.78 5.37 -7.78
CA ALA A 127 -1.30 6.71 -8.10
C ALA A 127 -0.05 6.65 -8.98
N LEU A 128 -0.14 7.26 -10.16
CA LEU A 128 0.96 7.41 -11.12
C LEU A 128 1.83 8.63 -10.76
N ARG A 129 2.92 8.83 -11.49
CA ARG A 129 3.85 9.92 -11.26
C ARG A 129 3.19 11.32 -11.32
N ASP A 130 2.24 11.49 -12.21
CA ASP A 130 1.59 12.76 -12.53
C ASP A 130 0.06 12.70 -12.50
N GLN A 131 -0.51 11.58 -12.05
CA GLN A 131 -1.95 11.37 -12.02
C GLN A 131 -2.38 10.53 -10.83
N GLY A 132 -3.45 10.97 -10.12
CA GLY A 132 -4.20 10.14 -9.17
C GLY A 132 -5.30 9.39 -9.89
N MET A 133 -5.49 8.12 -9.55
CA MET A 133 -6.54 7.25 -10.07
C MET A 133 -6.86 6.13 -9.09
N GLY A 134 -7.97 5.40 -9.29
CA GLY A 134 -8.33 4.27 -8.43
C GLY A 134 -8.41 4.66 -6.95
N PHE A 135 -9.00 5.80 -6.62
CA PHE A 135 -9.11 6.37 -5.27
C PHE A 135 -7.77 6.86 -4.68
N CYS A 136 -6.64 6.64 -5.36
CA CYS A 136 -5.30 6.93 -4.87
C CYS A 136 -4.84 8.34 -5.23
N LEU A 137 -4.32 9.06 -4.24
CA LEU A 137 -3.74 10.40 -4.45
C LEU A 137 -2.22 10.35 -4.56
N PHE A 138 -1.55 9.67 -3.64
CA PHE A 138 -0.09 9.53 -3.61
C PHE A 138 0.29 8.07 -3.42
N GLY A 139 1.33 7.63 -4.08
CA GLY A 139 1.87 6.27 -4.01
C GLY A 139 2.59 5.99 -2.70
N ASN A 140 1.85 5.83 -1.61
CA ASN A 140 2.36 5.76 -0.24
C ASN A 140 3.54 4.79 -0.08
N VAL A 141 3.39 3.56 -0.58
CA VAL A 141 4.41 2.51 -0.49
C VAL A 141 5.60 2.81 -1.42
N ALA A 142 5.34 3.33 -2.63
CA ALA A 142 6.40 3.70 -3.57
C ALA A 142 7.24 4.87 -3.03
N ILE A 143 6.62 5.88 -2.40
CA ILE A 143 7.32 6.97 -1.71
C ILE A 143 8.23 6.41 -0.62
N ALA A 144 7.73 5.49 0.20
CA ALA A 144 8.53 4.86 1.25
C ALA A 144 9.69 4.02 0.68
N ALA A 145 9.47 3.28 -0.40
CA ALA A 145 10.53 2.52 -1.07
C ALA A 145 11.65 3.46 -1.58
N GLN A 146 11.28 4.55 -2.26
CA GLN A 146 12.26 5.55 -2.73
C GLN A 146 12.98 6.26 -1.58
N ALA A 147 12.28 6.54 -0.47
CA ALA A 147 12.89 7.11 0.72
C ALA A 147 13.87 6.13 1.38
N ALA A 148 13.53 4.84 1.48
CA ALA A 148 14.42 3.80 1.98
C ALA A 148 15.69 3.68 1.12
N ARG A 149 15.56 3.69 -0.21
CA ARG A 149 16.70 3.71 -1.14
C ARG A 149 17.63 4.90 -0.89
N ARG A 150 17.08 6.10 -0.68
CA ARG A 150 17.87 7.29 -0.34
C ARG A 150 18.53 7.21 1.04
N ALA A 151 17.93 6.47 1.96
CA ALA A 151 18.50 6.21 3.28
C ALA A 151 19.59 5.11 3.27
N GLY A 152 19.91 4.53 2.12
CA GLY A 152 20.98 3.55 1.95
C GLY A 152 20.53 2.09 2.05
N VAL A 153 19.22 1.80 1.98
CA VAL A 153 18.72 0.43 1.86
C VAL A 153 18.98 -0.07 0.44
N ASP A 154 19.76 -1.10 0.26
CA ASP A 154 20.17 -1.57 -1.08
C ASP A 154 19.08 -2.35 -1.80
N ARG A 155 18.21 -3.07 -1.07
CA ARG A 155 17.22 -3.97 -1.67
C ARG A 155 15.88 -3.85 -0.95
N VAL A 156 14.87 -3.40 -1.68
CA VAL A 156 13.49 -3.25 -1.19
C VAL A 156 12.56 -4.18 -1.95
N LEU A 157 11.79 -5.00 -1.25
CA LEU A 157 10.70 -5.78 -1.82
C LEU A 157 9.37 -5.11 -1.50
N ILE A 158 8.55 -4.91 -2.52
CA ILE A 158 7.15 -4.49 -2.36
C ILE A 158 6.25 -5.66 -2.73
N ILE A 159 5.31 -6.01 -1.86
CA ILE A 159 4.28 -7.02 -2.10
C ILE A 159 2.92 -6.31 -2.07
N ASP A 160 2.12 -6.52 -3.10
CA ASP A 160 0.77 -5.99 -3.22
C ASP A 160 -0.21 -7.15 -3.39
N TRP A 161 -1.14 -7.28 -2.48
CA TRP A 161 -2.19 -8.31 -2.51
C TRP A 161 -3.60 -7.74 -2.59
N ASP A 162 -3.72 -6.44 -2.89
CA ASP A 162 -4.99 -5.86 -3.31
C ASP A 162 -5.56 -6.64 -4.51
N VAL A 163 -6.89 -6.69 -4.62
CA VAL A 163 -7.53 -7.41 -5.74
C VAL A 163 -7.23 -6.77 -7.09
N HIS A 164 -6.82 -5.50 -7.09
CA HIS A 164 -6.46 -4.74 -8.29
C HIS A 164 -4.94 -4.75 -8.52
N HIS A 165 -4.54 -4.67 -9.77
CA HIS A 165 -3.12 -4.48 -10.11
C HIS A 165 -2.62 -3.14 -9.57
N GLY A 166 -1.51 -3.16 -8.81
CA GLY A 166 -0.84 -1.96 -8.30
C GLY A 166 -0.05 -1.22 -9.38
N ASN A 167 -0.73 -0.80 -10.45
CA ASN A 167 -0.13 -0.16 -11.63
C ASN A 167 0.65 1.10 -11.30
N GLY A 168 0.20 1.89 -10.33
CA GLY A 168 0.91 3.08 -9.87
C GLY A 168 2.21 2.71 -9.17
N THR A 169 2.16 1.74 -8.25
CA THR A 169 3.38 1.24 -7.59
C THR A 169 4.37 0.71 -8.62
N GLN A 170 3.93 -0.14 -9.57
CA GLN A 170 4.80 -0.61 -10.65
C GLN A 170 5.46 0.55 -11.39
N ALA A 171 4.69 1.47 -11.94
CA ALA A 171 5.19 2.60 -12.73
C ALA A 171 6.17 3.51 -11.96
N LEU A 172 6.01 3.62 -10.64
CA LEU A 172 6.86 4.46 -9.78
C LEU A 172 8.17 3.80 -9.39
N VAL A 173 8.29 2.46 -9.49
CA VAL A 173 9.48 1.75 -9.00
C VAL A 173 10.18 0.89 -10.05
N GLU A 174 9.57 0.53 -11.18
CA GLU A 174 10.09 -0.43 -12.17
C GLU A 174 11.40 -0.01 -12.85
N HIS A 175 11.78 1.25 -12.74
CA HIS A 175 13.04 1.77 -13.26
C HIS A 175 14.21 1.64 -12.27
N ASP A 176 13.98 1.27 -11.02
CA ASP A 176 15.02 0.99 -10.02
C ASP A 176 15.15 -0.54 -9.82
N ALA A 177 16.23 -1.13 -10.35
CA ALA A 177 16.50 -2.57 -10.23
C ALA A 177 16.69 -3.05 -8.77
N ALA A 178 16.91 -2.13 -7.84
CA ALA A 178 17.02 -2.40 -6.41
C ALA A 178 15.68 -2.48 -5.70
N ILE A 179 14.58 -2.19 -6.40
CA ILE A 179 13.22 -2.37 -5.90
C ILE A 179 12.55 -3.48 -6.71
N ARG A 180 12.15 -4.55 -6.04
CA ARG A 180 11.35 -5.62 -6.66
C ARG A 180 9.90 -5.49 -6.24
N PHE A 181 9.00 -5.69 -7.19
CA PHE A 181 7.56 -5.55 -7.00
C PHE A 181 6.84 -6.84 -7.39
N VAL A 182 6.01 -7.34 -6.48
CA VAL A 182 5.13 -8.50 -6.69
C VAL A 182 3.69 -8.01 -6.52
N SER A 183 2.86 -8.15 -7.55
CA SER A 183 1.44 -7.79 -7.50
C SER A 183 0.57 -9.01 -7.84
N MET A 184 -0.24 -9.45 -6.88
CA MET A 184 -1.26 -10.47 -7.06
C MET A 184 -2.61 -9.81 -7.29
N HIS A 185 -3.26 -10.03 -8.42
CA HIS A 185 -4.49 -9.31 -8.74
C HIS A 185 -5.44 -10.13 -9.62
N GLN A 186 -6.71 -9.75 -9.61
CA GLN A 186 -7.71 -10.32 -10.48
C GLN A 186 -7.50 -9.89 -11.93
N TRP A 187 -7.70 -10.82 -12.86
CA TRP A 187 -7.56 -10.57 -14.29
C TRP A 187 -8.61 -11.34 -15.12
N PRO A 188 -9.25 -10.73 -16.12
CA PRO A 188 -9.20 -9.29 -16.46
C PRO A 188 -9.99 -8.47 -15.43
N TRP A 189 -9.46 -7.37 -14.96
CA TRP A 189 -10.10 -6.46 -14.01
C TRP A 189 -9.50 -5.05 -14.13
N TYR A 190 -10.03 -4.09 -13.32
CA TYR A 190 -9.41 -2.76 -13.21
C TYR A 190 -7.96 -2.88 -12.70
N PRO A 191 -7.02 -2.05 -13.19
CA PRO A 191 -7.13 -1.01 -14.21
C PRO A 191 -6.91 -1.50 -15.64
N GLY A 192 -6.84 -2.81 -15.90
CA GLY A 192 -6.62 -3.38 -17.22
C GLY A 192 -5.14 -3.55 -17.59
N SER A 193 -4.23 -3.50 -16.61
CA SER A 193 -2.80 -3.73 -16.74
C SER A 193 -2.34 -4.84 -15.78
N GLY A 194 -1.08 -5.25 -15.84
CA GLY A 194 -0.51 -6.28 -14.98
C GLY A 194 -0.48 -7.67 -15.62
N ALA A 195 -0.24 -7.76 -16.95
CA ALA A 195 -0.03 -9.03 -17.61
C ALA A 195 1.19 -9.76 -17.05
N ALA A 196 1.16 -11.09 -16.99
CA ALA A 196 2.22 -11.90 -16.39
C ALA A 196 3.59 -11.71 -17.07
N GLU A 197 3.55 -11.38 -18.37
CA GLU A 197 4.73 -11.13 -19.20
C GLU A 197 5.36 -9.76 -18.93
N ASP A 198 4.60 -8.82 -18.38
CA ASP A 198 5.11 -7.50 -18.03
C ASP A 198 5.99 -7.58 -16.78
N ARG A 199 7.29 -7.53 -17.02
CA ARG A 199 8.34 -7.64 -16.01
C ARG A 199 9.00 -6.30 -15.70
N GLY A 200 8.49 -5.22 -16.28
CA GLY A 200 9.12 -3.91 -16.24
C GLY A 200 10.48 -3.85 -16.94
N PRO A 201 11.04 -2.66 -17.16
CA PRO A 201 12.28 -2.48 -17.94
C PRO A 201 13.52 -3.10 -17.29
N GLN A 202 13.51 -3.35 -15.99
CA GLN A 202 14.61 -3.95 -15.24
C GLN A 202 14.38 -5.44 -14.91
N GLY A 203 13.26 -6.04 -15.36
CA GLY A 203 12.89 -7.40 -14.99
C GLY A 203 12.58 -7.57 -13.50
N SER A 204 12.27 -6.46 -12.80
CA SER A 204 12.07 -6.39 -11.34
C SER A 204 10.60 -6.46 -10.92
N VAL A 205 9.68 -6.77 -11.83
CA VAL A 205 8.24 -6.87 -11.61
C VAL A 205 7.77 -8.32 -11.75
N TRP A 206 6.92 -8.76 -10.85
CA TRP A 206 6.24 -10.07 -10.86
C TRP A 206 4.73 -9.85 -10.76
N ASN A 207 4.09 -9.76 -11.91
CA ASN A 207 2.64 -9.70 -12.03
C ASN A 207 2.05 -11.12 -11.96
N VAL A 208 1.06 -11.32 -11.12
CA VAL A 208 0.39 -12.60 -10.85
C VAL A 208 -1.12 -12.43 -11.13
N PRO A 209 -1.52 -12.30 -12.40
CA PRO A 209 -2.93 -12.16 -12.78
C PRO A 209 -3.67 -13.49 -12.56
N MET A 210 -4.81 -13.45 -11.86
CA MET A 210 -5.61 -14.62 -11.55
C MET A 210 -7.08 -14.38 -11.83
N ALA A 211 -7.80 -15.45 -12.21
CA ALA A 211 -9.24 -15.38 -12.44
C ALA A 211 -10.00 -15.18 -11.13
N ALA A 212 -11.16 -14.52 -11.21
CA ALA A 212 -12.11 -14.46 -10.10
C ALA A 212 -12.51 -15.86 -9.60
N GLY A 213 -12.90 -15.98 -8.33
CA GLY A 213 -13.29 -17.26 -7.73
C GLY A 213 -12.12 -18.21 -7.42
N LEU A 214 -10.88 -17.70 -7.47
CA LEU A 214 -9.72 -18.52 -7.15
C LEU A 214 -9.78 -19.04 -5.71
N ALA A 215 -9.56 -20.36 -5.52
CA ALA A 215 -9.51 -20.97 -4.19
C ALA A 215 -8.35 -20.38 -3.37
N ALA A 216 -8.58 -20.11 -2.08
CA ALA A 216 -7.62 -19.47 -1.18
C ALA A 216 -6.26 -20.19 -1.12
N ALA A 217 -6.24 -21.53 -1.16
CA ALA A 217 -4.99 -22.28 -1.19
C ALA A 217 -4.15 -21.98 -2.46
N ARG A 218 -4.82 -21.87 -3.61
CA ARG A 218 -4.15 -21.52 -4.89
C ARG A 218 -3.69 -20.09 -4.92
N TYR A 219 -4.49 -19.18 -4.35
CA TYR A 219 -4.10 -17.77 -4.17
C TYR A 219 -2.79 -17.68 -3.39
N ARG A 220 -2.77 -18.32 -2.21
CA ARG A 220 -1.59 -18.32 -1.34
C ARG A 220 -0.36 -18.94 -2.00
N GLU A 221 -0.53 -20.09 -2.66
CA GLU A 221 0.55 -20.75 -3.40
C GLU A 221 1.13 -19.84 -4.49
N ALA A 222 0.28 -19.21 -5.30
CA ALA A 222 0.71 -18.36 -6.40
C ALA A 222 1.44 -17.10 -5.91
N LEU A 223 0.90 -16.39 -4.89
CA LEU A 223 1.55 -15.21 -4.35
C LEU A 223 2.89 -15.55 -3.70
N LEU A 224 2.93 -16.57 -2.85
CA LEU A 224 4.18 -16.95 -2.17
C LEU A 224 5.21 -17.51 -3.15
N GLY A 225 4.80 -18.24 -4.18
CA GLY A 225 5.68 -18.68 -5.26
C GLY A 225 6.29 -17.51 -6.04
N ALA A 226 5.51 -16.47 -6.33
CA ALA A 226 6.02 -15.26 -6.95
C ALA A 226 6.98 -14.48 -6.05
N VAL A 227 6.67 -14.40 -4.75
CA VAL A 227 7.56 -13.79 -3.74
C VAL A 227 8.88 -14.56 -3.63
N ASP A 228 8.84 -15.89 -3.60
CA ASP A 228 10.04 -16.72 -3.54
C ASP A 228 10.86 -16.59 -4.84
N ALA A 229 10.23 -16.57 -6.01
CA ALA A 229 10.89 -16.29 -7.30
C ALA A 229 11.50 -14.88 -7.37
N ALA A 230 10.76 -13.89 -6.84
CA ALA A 230 11.26 -12.52 -6.77
C ALA A 230 12.47 -12.35 -5.84
N THR A 231 12.70 -13.27 -4.92
CA THR A 231 13.77 -13.18 -3.92
C THR A 231 14.88 -14.22 -4.14
N GLU A 232 14.78 -15.06 -5.16
CA GLU A 232 15.80 -16.05 -5.50
C GLU A 232 17.13 -15.36 -5.83
N GLY A 233 18.20 -15.73 -5.09
CA GLY A 233 19.52 -15.09 -5.22
C GLY A 233 19.54 -13.60 -4.86
N TRP A 234 18.44 -13.05 -4.33
CA TRP A 234 18.31 -11.62 -4.02
C TRP A 234 17.58 -11.46 -2.68
N ARG A 235 18.28 -11.10 -1.66
CA ARG A 235 17.73 -10.97 -0.30
C ARG A 235 17.33 -9.51 -0.03
N PRO A 236 16.06 -9.19 0.19
CA PRO A 236 15.65 -7.83 0.56
C PRO A 236 16.12 -7.46 1.96
N GLU A 237 16.34 -6.18 2.19
CA GLU A 237 16.65 -5.58 3.49
C GLU A 237 15.44 -4.90 4.10
N LEU A 238 14.44 -4.60 3.27
CA LEU A 238 13.15 -4.07 3.67
C LEU A 238 12.05 -4.73 2.86
N VAL A 239 10.96 -5.10 3.52
CA VAL A 239 9.72 -5.57 2.88
C VAL A 239 8.62 -4.56 3.17
N LEU A 240 7.99 -4.05 2.14
CA LEU A 240 6.82 -3.17 2.20
C LEU A 240 5.61 -3.91 1.63
N ILE A 241 4.41 -3.65 2.19
CA ILE A 241 3.19 -4.34 1.77
C ILE A 241 2.11 -3.31 1.49
N SER A 242 1.54 -3.34 0.28
CA SER A 242 0.24 -2.74 -0.03
C SER A 242 -0.83 -3.77 0.34
N ALA A 243 -1.47 -3.55 1.50
CA ALA A 243 -2.42 -4.50 2.05
C ALA A 243 -3.86 -4.10 1.70
N GLY A 244 -4.31 -4.41 0.49
CA GLY A 244 -5.72 -4.39 0.14
C GLY A 244 -6.46 -5.54 0.84
N PHE A 245 -7.71 -5.32 1.23
CA PHE A 245 -8.60 -6.33 1.82
C PHE A 245 -9.81 -6.64 0.94
N ASP A 246 -9.86 -6.06 -0.24
CA ASP A 246 -10.84 -6.30 -1.29
C ASP A 246 -10.66 -7.65 -2.02
N CYS A 247 -9.59 -8.38 -1.70
CA CYS A 247 -9.43 -9.80 -2.02
C CYS A 247 -10.30 -10.72 -1.16
N LEU A 248 -10.95 -10.19 -0.11
CA LEU A 248 -11.85 -10.95 0.75
C LEU A 248 -13.18 -11.28 0.06
N ALA A 249 -13.75 -12.43 0.42
CA ALA A 249 -15.07 -12.82 -0.04
C ALA A 249 -16.11 -11.75 0.32
N ARG A 250 -17.00 -11.46 -0.61
CA ARG A 250 -18.08 -10.47 -0.46
C ARG A 250 -17.65 -9.00 -0.52
N ASP A 251 -16.38 -8.70 -0.80
CA ASP A 251 -16.03 -7.33 -1.14
C ASP A 251 -16.65 -6.95 -2.50
N PRO A 252 -17.29 -5.78 -2.61
CA PRO A 252 -17.97 -5.40 -3.85
C PRO A 252 -17.03 -5.04 -5.00
N LEU A 253 -15.73 -4.83 -4.73
CA LEU A 253 -14.75 -4.36 -5.70
C LEU A 253 -13.98 -5.49 -6.36
N GLY A 254 -14.07 -6.72 -5.84
CA GLY A 254 -13.33 -7.87 -6.34
C GLY A 254 -14.13 -9.16 -6.36
N GLY A 255 -13.58 -10.18 -6.99
CA GLY A 255 -14.19 -11.51 -7.10
C GLY A 255 -13.33 -12.62 -6.51
N PHE A 256 -12.30 -12.31 -5.71
CA PHE A 256 -11.60 -13.31 -4.93
C PHE A 256 -12.45 -13.77 -3.73
N THR A 257 -12.09 -14.89 -3.13
CA THR A 257 -12.92 -15.57 -2.13
C THR A 257 -12.18 -15.89 -0.85
N LEU A 258 -11.17 -15.06 -0.51
CA LEU A 258 -10.41 -15.25 0.70
C LEU A 258 -11.26 -14.91 1.93
N GLU A 259 -11.04 -15.65 3.00
CA GLU A 259 -11.59 -15.33 4.32
C GLU A 259 -10.51 -14.68 5.20
N ILE A 260 -10.91 -14.15 6.34
CA ILE A 260 -9.99 -13.44 7.27
C ILE A 260 -8.83 -14.35 7.69
N ASP A 261 -9.10 -15.63 7.93
CA ASP A 261 -8.08 -16.60 8.32
C ASP A 261 -7.05 -16.86 7.21
N ASP A 262 -7.45 -16.75 5.93
CA ASP A 262 -6.54 -16.87 4.80
C ASP A 262 -5.56 -15.70 4.75
N ILE A 263 -6.04 -14.48 4.96
CA ILE A 263 -5.19 -13.28 5.05
C ILE A 263 -4.27 -13.36 6.27
N ALA A 264 -4.77 -13.84 7.41
CA ALA A 264 -3.94 -14.04 8.60
C ALA A 264 -2.84 -15.09 8.36
N ALA A 265 -3.14 -16.18 7.64
CA ALA A 265 -2.16 -17.20 7.26
C ALA A 265 -1.12 -16.61 6.27
N LEU A 266 -1.58 -15.91 5.24
CA LEU A 266 -0.72 -15.23 4.26
C LEU A 266 0.23 -14.24 4.94
N THR A 267 -0.30 -13.41 5.84
CA THR A 267 0.50 -12.43 6.59
C THR A 267 1.59 -13.13 7.41
N ARG A 268 1.28 -14.22 8.11
CA ARG A 268 2.29 -15.00 8.86
C ARG A 268 3.40 -15.53 7.95
N GLU A 269 3.05 -16.04 6.78
CA GLU A 269 4.00 -16.57 5.81
C GLU A 269 4.94 -15.49 5.27
N VAL A 270 4.40 -14.32 4.92
CA VAL A 270 5.20 -13.17 4.45
C VAL A 270 6.09 -12.63 5.57
N VAL A 271 5.54 -12.46 6.79
CA VAL A 271 6.33 -12.01 7.94
C VAL A 271 7.46 -12.97 8.26
N THR A 272 7.22 -14.29 8.23
CA THR A 272 8.27 -15.30 8.46
C THR A 272 9.39 -15.20 7.44
N ARG A 273 9.06 -14.92 6.17
CA ARG A 273 10.05 -14.69 5.12
C ARG A 273 10.84 -13.40 5.36
N ALA A 274 10.13 -12.32 5.65
CA ALA A 274 10.76 -11.02 5.92
C ALA A 274 11.75 -11.10 7.11
N GLU A 275 11.39 -11.81 8.19
CA GLU A 275 12.26 -12.00 9.35
C GLU A 275 13.53 -12.81 9.01
N ARG A 276 13.46 -13.75 8.08
CA ARG A 276 14.64 -14.47 7.59
C ARG A 276 15.54 -13.61 6.72
N TRP A 277 14.96 -12.64 5.99
CA TRP A 277 15.72 -11.79 5.07
C TRP A 277 16.30 -10.55 5.76
N CYS A 278 15.50 -9.88 6.57
CA CYS A 278 15.83 -8.57 7.13
C CYS A 278 16.46 -8.65 8.54
N GLY A 279 16.42 -9.80 9.20
CA GLY A 279 17.01 -10.03 10.53
C GLY A 279 16.00 -9.91 11.63
#